data_bc1c40b5f41f3af2cc415a163aa7358a
#
_entry.id   bc1c40b5f41f3af2cc415a163aa7358a
#
_cell.length_a   1.000
_cell.length_b   1.000
_cell.length_c   1.000
_cell.angle_alpha   90.00
_cell.angle_beta   90.00
_cell.angle_gamma   90.00
#
_symmetry.space_group_name_H-M   'P 1'
#
loop_
_entity.id
_entity.type
_entity.pdbx_description
1 polymer ?
#
loop_
_entity_poly.entity_id
_entity_poly.type
_entity_poly.pdbx_seq_one_letter_code
_entity_poly.pdbx_strand_id
1 'polypeptide(L)'
;LFYPPSLFTNVTPSSFIAQVEIFGPVLTSMTFRTPSEAVSIANNTPYGLAASIWSENINLALDIAPKIKAGVIWINSTNLFDASCGFGGFKESGFGREGGSEGIRAYTLNDLPTKPRKNKINKKIKLDLPNIDRTPKLYIGGKQKRPDGGYSYELKTINDSFICDIARSNRKDVRNCVEIASKSFSKQLSNFNRSQILYYLAENLQLRRNTFVELLICLKGYSINEAKKEFDSSCERLFYFASMSDKFEGAIHNPPIRGLTLAMKEPLGVMATILNDDLPLLSLLTVIGSIFATGNTNIIIPGQKTSLISTELYQVFDTSDVPDGYINILTAKQNELNSTLSLHENIDAIWYFGQNNSEKSEIIRNSTSNLKRFWCPLEQNIDWFSNHNQFLDEFLYQSTQIKNIWIPYGE
;
A
#
# COMPACT_ATOMS: atom_id res chain seq x y z
N LEU A 1 33.84 30.07 11.35
CA LEU A 1 34.18 29.62 10.00
C LEU A 1 32.97 29.91 9.08
N PHE A 2 33.23 30.63 7.99
CA PHE A 2 32.21 30.91 6.97
C PHE A 2 32.58 30.15 5.70
N TYR A 3 31.58 29.51 5.05
CA TYR A 3 31.74 28.85 3.77
C TYR A 3 31.08 29.72 2.68
N PRO A 4 31.77 30.08 1.59
CA PRO A 4 31.18 30.91 0.53
C PRO A 4 30.17 30.11 -0.30
N PRO A 5 29.13 30.76 -0.87
CA PRO A 5 28.25 30.13 -1.82
C PRO A 5 29.05 29.47 -2.97
N SER A 6 28.77 28.18 -3.18
CA SER A 6 29.53 27.36 -4.16
C SER A 6 28.62 26.68 -5.15
N LEU A 7 28.97 26.81 -6.45
CA LEU A 7 28.27 26.14 -7.55
C LEU A 7 29.19 25.08 -8.17
N PHE A 8 28.72 23.81 -8.17
CA PHE A 8 29.38 22.73 -8.89
C PHE A 8 28.63 22.43 -10.19
N THR A 9 29.33 22.58 -11.32
CA THR A 9 28.81 22.32 -12.70
C THR A 9 29.35 21.01 -13.23
N ASN A 10 28.71 20.47 -14.29
CA ASN A 10 29.10 19.21 -14.91
C ASN A 10 29.08 18.01 -13.91
N VAL A 11 28.20 18.06 -12.93
CA VAL A 11 28.04 16.99 -11.95
C VAL A 11 27.34 15.80 -12.60
N THR A 12 27.85 14.60 -12.37
CA THR A 12 27.19 13.37 -12.84
C THR A 12 26.11 12.93 -11.84
N PRO A 13 25.00 12.33 -12.29
CA PRO A 13 23.94 11.88 -11.39
C PRO A 13 24.37 10.88 -10.31
N SER A 14 25.47 10.13 -10.55
CA SER A 14 26.05 9.16 -9.62
C SER A 14 27.06 9.73 -8.65
N SER A 15 27.42 11.02 -8.77
CA SER A 15 28.41 11.62 -7.86
C SER A 15 27.82 11.82 -6.46
N PHE A 16 28.67 11.71 -5.44
CA PHE A 16 28.28 11.88 -4.04
C PHE A 16 27.54 13.19 -3.80
N ILE A 17 28.06 14.31 -4.35
CA ILE A 17 27.48 15.65 -4.18
C ILE A 17 26.10 15.82 -4.85
N ALA A 18 25.73 14.92 -5.80
CA ALA A 18 24.40 14.90 -6.42
C ALA A 18 23.38 14.07 -5.62
N GLN A 19 23.84 13.18 -4.75
CA GLN A 19 22.99 12.23 -4.03
C GLN A 19 22.83 12.56 -2.54
N VAL A 20 23.72 13.36 -1.97
CA VAL A 20 23.72 13.70 -0.55
C VAL A 20 23.38 15.17 -0.35
N GLU A 21 22.45 15.45 0.53
CA GLU A 21 22.12 16.83 0.94
C GLU A 21 23.27 17.41 1.78
N ILE A 22 23.88 18.49 1.27
CA ILE A 22 25.06 19.12 1.92
C ILE A 22 24.67 19.96 3.14
N PHE A 23 23.43 20.45 3.21
CA PHE A 23 22.92 21.34 4.26
C PHE A 23 23.75 22.63 4.44
N GLY A 24 24.11 23.26 3.32
CA GLY A 24 24.93 24.48 3.27
C GLY A 24 24.73 25.23 1.95
N PRO A 25 25.46 26.35 1.74
CA PRO A 25 25.33 27.19 0.54
C PRO A 25 26.00 26.53 -0.69
N VAL A 26 25.60 25.34 -1.03
CA VAL A 26 26.15 24.52 -2.11
C VAL A 26 25.04 24.17 -3.10
N LEU A 27 25.26 24.43 -4.38
CA LEU A 27 24.37 24.07 -5.46
C LEU A 27 25.11 23.19 -6.48
N THR A 28 24.46 22.12 -6.92
CA THR A 28 24.93 21.31 -8.04
C THR A 28 24.10 21.56 -9.29
N SER A 29 24.72 21.57 -10.46
CA SER A 29 24.07 21.79 -11.75
C SER A 29 24.36 20.65 -12.70
N MET A 30 23.29 20.13 -13.31
CA MET A 30 23.33 19.08 -14.32
C MET A 30 22.51 19.55 -15.54
N THR A 31 22.94 19.17 -16.74
CA THR A 31 22.18 19.44 -17.96
C THR A 31 21.32 18.24 -18.36
N PHE A 32 20.24 18.52 -19.05
CA PHE A 32 19.36 17.50 -19.64
C PHE A 32 19.01 17.89 -21.08
N ARG A 33 18.60 16.93 -21.89
CA ARG A 33 18.27 17.11 -23.32
C ARG A 33 16.77 17.05 -23.59
N THR A 34 16.05 16.29 -22.76
CA THR A 34 14.62 16.07 -22.93
C THR A 34 13.88 16.23 -21.59
N PRO A 35 12.58 16.57 -21.60
CA PRO A 35 11.77 16.63 -20.39
C PRO A 35 11.77 15.31 -19.60
N SER A 36 11.77 14.18 -20.30
CA SER A 36 11.82 12.85 -19.65
C SER A 36 13.14 12.61 -18.92
N GLU A 37 14.26 13.07 -19.49
CA GLU A 37 15.57 13.02 -18.85
C GLU A 37 15.61 13.92 -17.61
N ALA A 38 15.04 15.12 -17.68
CA ALA A 38 14.93 16.03 -16.54
C ALA A 38 14.17 15.38 -15.38
N VAL A 39 13.02 14.75 -15.67
CA VAL A 39 12.23 14.00 -14.66
C VAL A 39 13.05 12.85 -14.07
N SER A 40 13.78 12.10 -14.92
CA SER A 40 14.61 10.99 -14.46
C SER A 40 15.71 11.46 -13.53
N ILE A 41 16.43 12.52 -13.88
CA ILE A 41 17.51 13.12 -13.06
C ILE A 41 16.93 13.66 -11.74
N ALA A 42 15.84 14.41 -11.79
CA ALA A 42 15.21 14.99 -10.60
C ALA A 42 14.71 13.92 -9.61
N ASN A 43 14.27 12.77 -10.12
CA ASN A 43 13.81 11.65 -9.30
C ASN A 43 14.93 10.72 -8.82
N ASN A 44 16.16 10.86 -9.36
CA ASN A 44 17.32 10.03 -9.02
C ASN A 44 18.02 10.51 -7.73
N THR A 45 17.29 10.55 -6.66
CA THR A 45 17.75 10.92 -5.31
C THR A 45 16.90 10.17 -4.28
N PRO A 46 17.43 9.84 -3.08
CA PRO A 46 16.63 9.27 -2.00
C PRO A 46 15.63 10.27 -1.41
N TYR A 47 15.79 11.56 -1.69
CA TYR A 47 14.95 12.63 -1.15
C TYR A 47 13.82 13.02 -2.09
N GLY A 48 12.83 13.74 -1.55
CA GLY A 48 11.68 14.23 -2.30
C GLY A 48 10.88 15.27 -1.51
N LEU A 49 11.53 16.29 -0.95
CA LEU A 49 10.82 17.32 -0.20
C LEU A 49 10.04 18.24 -1.13
N ALA A 50 10.76 18.95 -2.00
CA ALA A 50 10.17 19.95 -2.87
C ALA A 50 10.94 20.08 -4.19
N ALA A 51 10.27 20.62 -5.22
CA ALA A 51 10.89 20.96 -6.48
C ALA A 51 10.24 22.21 -7.11
N SER A 52 11.00 22.96 -7.89
CA SER A 52 10.49 24.07 -8.72
C SER A 52 10.66 23.74 -10.20
N ILE A 53 9.66 24.05 -11.01
CA ILE A 53 9.66 23.87 -12.46
C ILE A 53 9.50 25.24 -13.09
N TRP A 54 10.50 25.65 -13.87
CA TRP A 54 10.49 26.93 -14.58
C TRP A 54 10.36 26.69 -16.07
N SER A 55 9.30 27.19 -16.69
CA SER A 55 9.03 27.04 -18.11
C SER A 55 8.05 28.11 -18.59
N GLU A 56 8.31 28.71 -19.76
CA GLU A 56 7.34 29.55 -20.49
C GLU A 56 6.17 28.70 -21.01
N ASN A 57 6.38 27.41 -21.26
CA ASN A 57 5.34 26.50 -21.69
C ASN A 57 4.62 25.88 -20.45
N ILE A 58 3.49 26.48 -20.07
CA ILE A 58 2.70 26.03 -18.93
C ILE A 58 2.19 24.60 -19.08
N ASN A 59 1.88 24.16 -20.30
CA ASN A 59 1.42 22.78 -20.55
C ASN A 59 2.52 21.77 -20.23
N LEU A 60 3.77 22.09 -20.58
CA LEU A 60 4.92 21.27 -20.25
C LEU A 60 5.16 21.22 -18.73
N ALA A 61 5.07 22.37 -18.06
CA ALA A 61 5.23 22.42 -16.60
C ALA A 61 4.17 21.58 -15.87
N LEU A 62 2.90 21.66 -16.31
CA LEU A 62 1.79 20.88 -15.78
C LEU A 62 1.93 19.38 -16.08
N ASP A 63 2.48 19.01 -17.24
CA ASP A 63 2.75 17.59 -17.57
C ASP A 63 3.89 17.00 -16.73
N ILE A 64 4.89 17.80 -16.39
CA ILE A 64 6.05 17.36 -15.59
C ILE A 64 5.72 17.28 -14.08
N ALA A 65 4.97 18.25 -13.55
CA ALA A 65 4.76 18.40 -12.12
C ALA A 65 4.25 17.12 -11.42
N PRO A 66 3.27 16.37 -11.95
CA PRO A 66 2.85 15.09 -11.34
C PRO A 66 3.94 14.00 -11.38
N LYS A 67 4.88 14.07 -12.35
CA LYS A 67 5.92 13.05 -12.56
C LYS A 67 7.10 13.20 -11.61
N ILE A 68 7.30 14.38 -11.02
CA ILE A 68 8.37 14.61 -10.03
C ILE A 68 7.95 13.98 -8.69
N LYS A 69 8.82 13.16 -8.12
CA LYS A 69 8.60 12.48 -6.83
C LYS A 69 9.02 13.36 -5.65
N ALA A 70 8.28 14.45 -5.47
CA ALA A 70 8.41 15.35 -4.34
C ALA A 70 7.03 15.72 -3.79
N GLY A 71 6.95 16.06 -2.51
CA GLY A 71 5.70 16.38 -1.85
C GLY A 71 5.15 17.76 -2.21
N VAL A 72 6.02 18.70 -2.60
CA VAL A 72 5.63 20.03 -3.03
C VAL A 72 6.31 20.38 -4.35
N ILE A 73 5.50 20.90 -5.30
CA ILE A 73 5.98 21.38 -6.60
C ILE A 73 5.54 22.82 -6.78
N TRP A 74 6.47 23.70 -7.13
CA TRP A 74 6.19 25.07 -7.53
C TRP A 74 6.38 25.25 -9.03
N ILE A 75 5.39 25.80 -9.72
CA ILE A 75 5.48 26.14 -11.15
C ILE A 75 5.78 27.62 -11.29
N ASN A 76 6.87 27.97 -11.97
CA ASN A 76 7.38 29.32 -12.17
C ASN A 76 7.48 30.15 -10.88
N SER A 77 7.74 29.48 -9.78
CA SER A 77 7.86 30.05 -8.45
C SER A 77 8.70 29.15 -7.56
N THR A 78 8.96 29.60 -6.34
CA THR A 78 9.63 28.82 -5.31
C THR A 78 9.25 29.33 -3.92
N ASN A 79 9.31 28.46 -2.93
CA ASN A 79 9.11 28.79 -1.52
C ASN A 79 7.77 29.51 -1.20
N LEU A 80 6.71 29.18 -1.91
CA LEU A 80 5.37 29.62 -1.56
C LEU A 80 4.80 28.70 -0.48
N PHE A 81 4.29 29.29 0.58
CA PHE A 81 3.71 28.60 1.72
C PHE A 81 2.42 29.28 2.15
N ASP A 82 1.45 28.49 2.56
CA ASP A 82 0.24 28.96 3.22
C ASP A 82 -0.29 27.89 4.17
N ALA A 83 -0.83 28.29 5.31
CA ALA A 83 -1.34 27.37 6.31
C ALA A 83 -2.52 26.50 5.83
N SER A 84 -3.24 26.93 4.79
CA SER A 84 -4.33 26.16 4.17
C SER A 84 -3.86 25.03 3.27
N CYS A 85 -2.58 25.00 2.92
CA CYS A 85 -1.99 24.03 2.00
C CYS A 85 -1.00 23.13 2.73
N GLY A 86 -1.03 21.83 2.47
CA GLY A 86 -0.09 20.89 3.06
C GLY A 86 1.33 21.07 2.54
N PHE A 87 2.32 20.93 3.42
CA PHE A 87 3.73 20.89 3.09
C PHE A 87 4.39 19.67 3.72
N GLY A 88 5.21 18.96 2.97
CA GLY A 88 5.96 17.79 3.44
C GLY A 88 6.56 16.99 2.31
N GLY A 89 7.37 16.00 2.65
CA GLY A 89 8.20 15.25 1.72
C GLY A 89 7.62 13.92 1.25
N PHE A 90 8.34 13.35 0.30
CA PHE A 90 8.26 11.96 -0.16
C PHE A 90 9.60 11.27 0.14
N LYS A 91 9.65 9.96 0.05
CA LYS A 91 10.85 9.14 0.23
C LYS A 91 11.52 9.44 1.59
N GLU A 92 12.85 9.55 1.63
CA GLU A 92 13.63 9.83 2.85
C GLU A 92 13.53 11.30 3.33
N SER A 93 12.85 12.17 2.61
CA SER A 93 12.44 13.48 3.15
C SER A 93 11.28 13.37 4.16
N GLY A 94 10.78 12.17 4.40
CA GLY A 94 9.74 11.88 5.38
C GLY A 94 8.33 12.00 4.82
N PHE A 95 7.36 11.54 5.62
CA PHE A 95 5.95 11.46 5.23
C PHE A 95 5.03 12.39 6.04
N GLY A 96 5.57 13.13 7.03
CA GLY A 96 4.82 14.13 7.79
C GLY A 96 4.30 15.25 6.89
N ARG A 97 3.25 15.92 7.35
CA ARG A 97 2.67 17.09 6.67
C ARG A 97 2.45 18.21 7.69
N GLU A 98 2.83 19.43 7.30
CA GLU A 98 2.48 20.67 7.99
C GLU A 98 1.43 21.40 7.15
N GLY A 99 0.52 22.14 7.80
CA GLY A 99 -0.55 22.86 7.11
C GLY A 99 -1.61 21.95 6.45
N GLY A 100 -2.63 22.58 5.89
CA GLY A 100 -3.74 21.86 5.27
C GLY A 100 -4.52 20.95 6.23
N SER A 101 -5.42 20.17 5.70
CA SER A 101 -6.15 19.14 6.45
C SER A 101 -5.23 18.01 6.91
N GLU A 102 -4.18 17.75 6.16
CA GLU A 102 -3.17 16.72 6.44
C GLU A 102 -2.35 17.04 7.70
N GLY A 103 -1.96 18.30 7.86
CA GLY A 103 -1.25 18.77 9.05
C GLY A 103 -2.12 18.67 10.30
N ILE A 104 -3.40 19.08 10.23
CA ILE A 104 -4.35 18.92 11.34
C ILE A 104 -4.51 17.44 11.72
N ARG A 105 -4.60 16.56 10.71
CA ARG A 105 -4.80 15.12 10.93
C ARG A 105 -3.64 14.49 11.71
N ALA A 106 -2.41 14.98 11.57
CA ALA A 106 -1.27 14.50 12.33
C ALA A 106 -1.38 14.72 13.86
N TYR A 107 -2.21 15.68 14.27
CA TYR A 107 -2.48 16.01 15.68
C TYR A 107 -3.82 15.46 16.20
N THR A 108 -4.55 14.71 15.40
CA THR A 108 -5.83 14.10 15.78
C THR A 108 -5.71 12.59 15.88
N LEU A 109 -6.49 11.99 16.79
CA LEU A 109 -6.65 10.55 16.85
C LEU A 109 -7.74 10.13 15.87
N ASN A 110 -7.36 9.32 14.89
CA ASN A 110 -8.30 8.70 13.96
C ASN A 110 -8.41 7.21 14.32
N ASP A 111 -9.24 6.93 15.33
CA ASP A 111 -9.47 5.57 15.77
C ASP A 111 -10.42 4.85 14.82
N LEU A 112 -10.06 3.64 14.42
CA LEU A 112 -10.99 2.76 13.74
C LEU A 112 -12.06 2.29 14.74
N PRO A 113 -13.32 2.11 14.30
CA PRO A 113 -14.36 1.58 15.17
C PRO A 113 -13.97 0.20 15.70
N THR A 114 -14.19 -0.01 16.99
CA THR A 114 -13.84 -1.24 17.67
C THR A 114 -15.09 -1.98 18.14
N LYS A 115 -15.07 -3.29 18.03
CA LYS A 115 -16.14 -4.15 18.52
C LYS A 115 -15.59 -5.44 19.10
N PRO A 116 -15.69 -5.65 20.43
CA PRO A 116 -15.29 -6.89 21.04
C PRO A 116 -16.11 -8.05 20.45
N ARG A 117 -15.44 -9.08 19.94
CA ARG A 117 -16.10 -10.28 19.43
C ARG A 117 -16.06 -11.40 20.45
N LYS A 118 -17.22 -11.97 20.71
CA LYS A 118 -17.35 -13.26 21.38
C LYS A 118 -17.48 -14.33 20.30
N ASN A 119 -16.38 -14.94 19.89
CA ASN A 119 -16.42 -16.07 18.97
C ASN A 119 -17.02 -17.28 19.69
N LYS A 120 -18.23 -17.67 19.32
CA LYS A 120 -18.81 -18.95 19.71
C LYS A 120 -18.25 -20.01 18.76
N ILE A 121 -17.25 -20.76 19.19
CA ILE A 121 -16.65 -21.83 18.40
C ILE A 121 -17.65 -23.01 18.35
N ASN A 122 -18.11 -23.32 17.15
CA ASN A 122 -18.96 -24.50 16.92
C ASN A 122 -18.08 -25.73 16.60
N LYS A 123 -17.81 -26.57 17.57
CA LYS A 123 -16.88 -27.71 17.46
C LYS A 123 -17.43 -28.94 16.68
N LYS A 124 -18.64 -28.88 16.13
CA LYS A 124 -19.30 -30.07 15.51
C LYS A 124 -19.38 -30.02 13.97
N ILE A 125 -18.34 -29.53 13.29
CA ILE A 125 -18.38 -29.48 11.82
C ILE A 125 -17.54 -30.62 11.28
N LYS A 126 -18.18 -31.54 10.56
CA LYS A 126 -17.52 -32.56 9.77
C LYS A 126 -17.44 -32.02 8.33
N LEU A 127 -16.23 -31.77 7.85
CA LEU A 127 -16.00 -31.38 6.46
C LEU A 127 -15.66 -32.59 5.64
N ASP A 128 -16.26 -32.63 4.47
CA ASP A 128 -15.88 -33.54 3.40
C ASP A 128 -14.74 -32.90 2.60
N LEU A 129 -13.51 -33.05 3.09
CA LEU A 129 -12.33 -32.53 2.41
C LEU A 129 -11.98 -33.48 1.25
N PRO A 130 -11.59 -32.94 0.07
CA PRO A 130 -11.18 -33.77 -1.04
C PRO A 130 -9.94 -34.60 -0.67
N ASN A 131 -9.94 -35.88 -1.01
CA ASN A 131 -8.85 -36.84 -0.75
C ASN A 131 -7.54 -36.54 -1.48
N ILE A 132 -7.42 -35.43 -2.19
CA ILE A 132 -6.23 -35.06 -2.95
C ILE A 132 -5.46 -34.01 -2.14
N ASP A 133 -4.25 -34.35 -1.76
CA ASP A 133 -3.31 -33.41 -1.17
C ASP A 133 -2.96 -32.32 -2.21
N ARG A 134 -3.43 -31.11 -1.93
CA ARG A 134 -3.11 -29.92 -2.70
C ARG A 134 -2.30 -29.01 -1.80
N THR A 135 -0.98 -29.02 -1.90
CA THR A 135 -0.14 -28.00 -1.27
C THR A 135 -0.26 -26.69 -2.07
N PRO A 136 -1.06 -25.70 -1.62
CA PRO A 136 -1.14 -24.41 -2.28
C PRO A 136 0.23 -23.75 -2.33
N LYS A 137 0.53 -23.13 -3.48
CA LYS A 137 1.78 -22.42 -3.72
C LYS A 137 1.66 -20.95 -3.31
N LEU A 138 2.76 -20.22 -3.37
CA LEU A 138 2.77 -18.77 -3.27
C LEU A 138 2.15 -18.13 -4.52
N TYR A 139 1.59 -16.93 -4.40
CA TYR A 139 1.12 -16.15 -5.55
C TYR A 139 2.03 -14.94 -5.75
N ILE A 140 2.86 -14.98 -6.77
CA ILE A 140 3.88 -13.95 -7.03
C ILE A 140 3.87 -13.62 -8.53
N GLY A 141 3.60 -12.36 -8.85
CA GLY A 141 3.62 -11.88 -10.23
C GLY A 141 2.53 -12.53 -11.09
N GLY A 142 1.30 -12.65 -10.59
CA GLY A 142 0.18 -13.27 -11.30
C GLY A 142 0.31 -14.78 -11.50
N LYS A 143 1.19 -15.46 -10.77
CA LYS A 143 1.48 -16.89 -10.96
C LYS A 143 1.67 -17.62 -9.65
N GLN A 144 1.20 -18.87 -9.64
CA GLN A 144 1.46 -19.77 -8.54
C GLN A 144 2.90 -20.29 -8.61
N LYS A 145 3.72 -19.94 -7.62
CA LYS A 145 5.14 -20.34 -7.54
C LYS A 145 5.42 -21.20 -6.32
N ARG A 146 6.27 -22.22 -6.49
CA ARG A 146 6.80 -22.97 -5.34
C ARG A 146 7.70 -22.07 -4.52
N PRO A 147 7.69 -22.19 -3.16
CA PRO A 147 8.63 -21.45 -2.33
C PRO A 147 10.07 -21.86 -2.65
N ASP A 148 10.99 -20.91 -2.64
CA ASP A 148 12.40 -21.16 -2.97
C ASP A 148 13.03 -22.23 -2.09
N GLY A 149 12.71 -22.27 -0.80
CA GLY A 149 13.21 -23.27 0.13
C GLY A 149 12.53 -24.65 0.03
N GLY A 150 11.45 -24.78 -0.74
CA GLY A 150 10.68 -26.02 -0.84
C GLY A 150 9.97 -26.45 0.45
N TYR A 151 9.90 -25.58 1.46
CA TYR A 151 9.26 -25.88 2.75
C TYR A 151 7.77 -25.60 2.75
N SER A 152 7.05 -26.34 3.61
CA SER A 152 5.64 -26.16 3.91
C SER A 152 5.40 -26.17 5.43
N TYR A 153 4.18 -25.86 5.84
CA TYR A 153 3.69 -26.06 7.18
C TYR A 153 2.26 -26.62 7.15
N GLU A 154 1.93 -27.43 8.14
CA GLU A 154 0.60 -28.04 8.27
C GLU A 154 -0.45 -26.99 8.62
N LEU A 155 -1.56 -27.01 7.87
CA LEU A 155 -2.78 -26.29 8.22
C LEU A 155 -3.78 -27.24 8.84
N LYS A 156 -4.39 -26.81 9.94
CA LYS A 156 -5.35 -27.59 10.69
C LYS A 156 -6.68 -26.86 10.85
N THR A 157 -7.74 -27.64 10.96
CA THR A 157 -9.07 -27.11 11.33
C THR A 157 -9.05 -26.56 12.75
N ILE A 158 -10.12 -25.87 13.14
CA ILE A 158 -10.35 -25.43 14.52
C ILE A 158 -10.37 -26.61 15.53
N ASN A 159 -10.59 -27.83 15.06
CA ASN A 159 -10.60 -29.07 15.85
C ASN A 159 -9.27 -29.82 15.79
N ASP A 160 -8.20 -29.17 15.33
CA ASP A 160 -6.85 -29.72 15.22
C ASP A 160 -6.69 -30.88 14.20
N SER A 161 -7.66 -31.06 13.31
CA SER A 161 -7.59 -32.03 12.22
C SER A 161 -6.79 -31.46 11.06
N PHE A 162 -5.89 -32.24 10.48
CA PHE A 162 -5.11 -31.88 9.30
C PHE A 162 -6.01 -31.57 8.09
N ILE A 163 -5.70 -30.50 7.36
CA ILE A 163 -6.38 -30.11 6.13
C ILE A 163 -5.45 -30.31 4.92
N CYS A 164 -4.33 -29.59 4.93
CA CYS A 164 -3.35 -29.61 3.86
C CYS A 164 -2.03 -28.99 4.34
N ASP A 165 -0.99 -29.16 3.54
CA ASP A 165 0.25 -28.41 3.68
C ASP A 165 0.15 -27.09 2.93
N ILE A 166 0.65 -26.01 3.52
CA ILE A 166 0.72 -24.66 2.93
C ILE A 166 2.19 -24.33 2.64
N ALA A 167 2.46 -23.75 1.48
CA ALA A 167 3.80 -23.27 1.13
C ALA A 167 4.34 -22.28 2.18
N ARG A 168 5.62 -22.41 2.54
CA ARG A 168 6.31 -21.53 3.49
C ARG A 168 7.35 -20.68 2.78
N SER A 169 7.07 -19.40 2.66
CA SER A 169 7.97 -18.42 2.05
C SER A 169 9.23 -18.20 2.88
N ASN A 170 10.29 -17.79 2.21
CA ASN A 170 11.54 -17.38 2.83
C ASN A 170 11.97 -15.98 2.36
N ARG A 171 13.14 -15.52 2.82
CA ARG A 171 13.71 -14.21 2.48
C ARG A 171 13.91 -14.00 0.98
N LYS A 172 14.24 -15.05 0.20
CA LYS A 172 14.44 -14.94 -1.24
C LYS A 172 13.11 -14.78 -1.98
N ASP A 173 12.04 -15.44 -1.50
CA ASP A 173 10.70 -15.23 -2.03
C ASP A 173 10.24 -13.79 -1.84
N VAL A 174 10.51 -13.18 -0.67
CA VAL A 174 10.25 -11.75 -0.41
C VAL A 174 10.99 -10.87 -1.43
N ARG A 175 12.30 -11.06 -1.59
CA ARG A 175 13.09 -10.27 -2.55
C ARG A 175 12.52 -10.35 -3.96
N ASN A 176 12.28 -11.57 -4.46
CA ASN A 176 11.74 -11.79 -5.80
C ASN A 176 10.34 -11.16 -5.95
N CYS A 177 9.55 -11.21 -4.89
CA CYS A 177 8.22 -10.61 -4.85
C CYS A 177 8.29 -9.07 -4.92
N VAL A 178 9.17 -8.44 -4.14
CA VAL A 178 9.35 -6.99 -4.15
C VAL A 178 9.86 -6.50 -5.50
N GLU A 179 10.82 -7.19 -6.12
CA GLU A 179 11.32 -6.86 -7.47
C GLU A 179 10.18 -6.84 -8.50
N ILE A 180 9.30 -7.85 -8.47
CA ILE A 180 8.14 -7.93 -9.36
C ILE A 180 7.12 -6.82 -9.05
N ALA A 181 6.79 -6.60 -7.77
CA ALA A 181 5.86 -5.57 -7.35
C ALA A 181 6.33 -4.17 -7.77
N SER A 182 7.61 -3.85 -7.57
CA SER A 182 8.22 -2.58 -7.99
C SER A 182 8.15 -2.36 -9.51
N LYS A 183 8.43 -3.42 -10.29
CA LYS A 183 8.31 -3.38 -11.75
C LYS A 183 6.86 -3.19 -12.21
N SER A 184 5.91 -3.79 -11.50
CA SER A 184 4.49 -3.65 -11.81
C SER A 184 3.98 -2.27 -11.44
N PHE A 185 4.40 -1.73 -10.30
CA PHE A 185 4.08 -0.36 -9.88
C PHE A 185 4.52 0.69 -10.91
N SER A 186 5.63 0.49 -11.62
CA SER A 186 6.06 1.41 -12.69
C SER A 186 5.12 1.49 -13.89
N LYS A 187 4.21 0.51 -14.03
CA LYS A 187 3.20 0.43 -15.09
C LYS A 187 1.83 0.85 -14.55
N GLN A 188 1.67 2.12 -14.24
CA GLN A 188 0.45 2.64 -13.63
C GLN A 188 -0.82 2.29 -14.43
N LEU A 189 -1.81 1.77 -13.73
CA LEU A 189 -3.17 1.57 -14.25
C LEU A 189 -3.98 2.85 -14.13
N SER A 190 -4.85 3.14 -15.10
CA SER A 190 -5.82 4.21 -14.97
C SER A 190 -6.82 3.91 -13.83
N ASN A 191 -7.39 4.97 -13.26
CA ASN A 191 -8.42 4.86 -12.23
C ASN A 191 -9.59 4.00 -12.72
N PHE A 192 -10.00 4.20 -13.98
CA PHE A 192 -11.06 3.44 -14.63
C PHE A 192 -10.74 1.93 -14.70
N ASN A 193 -9.52 1.56 -15.12
CA ASN A 193 -9.14 0.15 -15.21
C ASN A 193 -9.10 -0.49 -13.82
N ARG A 194 -8.62 0.21 -12.79
CA ARG A 194 -8.64 -0.30 -11.41
C ARG A 194 -10.07 -0.54 -10.92
N SER A 195 -10.97 0.38 -11.21
CA SER A 195 -12.39 0.24 -10.89
C SER A 195 -12.98 -1.02 -11.55
N GLN A 196 -12.78 -1.20 -12.86
CA GLN A 196 -13.29 -2.36 -13.60
C GLN A 196 -12.76 -3.69 -13.05
N ILE A 197 -11.48 -3.78 -12.78
CA ILE A 197 -10.85 -5.00 -12.22
C ILE A 197 -11.45 -5.33 -10.85
N LEU A 198 -11.66 -4.34 -9.97
CA LEU A 198 -12.28 -4.58 -8.67
C LEU A 198 -13.75 -5.01 -8.77
N TYR A 199 -14.51 -4.50 -9.76
CA TYR A 199 -15.86 -4.98 -10.03
C TYR A 199 -15.84 -6.45 -10.47
N TYR A 200 -14.99 -6.82 -11.42
CA TYR A 200 -14.84 -8.22 -11.86
C TYR A 200 -14.42 -9.14 -10.72
N LEU A 201 -13.50 -8.65 -9.85
CA LEU A 201 -13.07 -9.39 -8.68
C LEU A 201 -14.22 -9.67 -7.71
N ALA A 202 -15.09 -8.69 -7.49
CA ALA A 202 -16.29 -8.85 -6.65
C ALA A 202 -17.29 -9.85 -7.27
N GLU A 203 -17.55 -9.72 -8.57
CA GLU A 203 -18.47 -10.60 -9.30
C GLU A 203 -17.96 -12.05 -9.37
N ASN A 204 -16.70 -12.26 -9.73
CA ASN A 204 -16.09 -13.59 -9.80
C ASN A 204 -15.97 -14.25 -8.42
N LEU A 205 -15.77 -13.46 -7.36
CA LEU A 205 -15.79 -13.94 -5.99
C LEU A 205 -17.18 -14.51 -5.64
N GLN A 206 -18.27 -13.83 -6.03
CA GLN A 206 -19.64 -14.28 -5.75
C GLN A 206 -19.93 -15.66 -6.35
N LEU A 207 -19.37 -16.00 -7.50
CA LEU A 207 -19.52 -17.31 -8.13
C LEU A 207 -18.95 -18.45 -7.26
N ARG A 208 -18.02 -18.14 -6.37
CA ARG A 208 -17.36 -19.10 -5.49
C ARG A 208 -17.83 -19.05 -4.03
N ARG A 209 -19.00 -18.47 -3.80
CA ARG A 209 -19.57 -18.26 -2.46
C ARG A 209 -19.53 -19.51 -1.57
N ASN A 210 -19.98 -20.63 -2.08
CA ASN A 210 -20.07 -21.86 -1.29
C ASN A 210 -18.70 -22.32 -0.80
N THR A 211 -17.69 -22.29 -1.65
CA THR A 211 -16.31 -22.67 -1.32
C THR A 211 -15.77 -21.81 -0.16
N PHE A 212 -15.92 -20.49 -0.24
CA PHE A 212 -15.42 -19.60 0.81
C PHE A 212 -16.21 -19.69 2.11
N VAL A 213 -17.53 -19.87 2.05
CA VAL A 213 -18.37 -20.10 3.24
C VAL A 213 -17.96 -21.39 3.95
N GLU A 214 -17.73 -22.48 3.22
CA GLU A 214 -17.26 -23.74 3.78
C GLU A 214 -15.89 -23.62 4.43
N LEU A 215 -14.94 -22.93 3.78
CA LEU A 215 -13.61 -22.65 4.35
C LEU A 215 -13.68 -21.83 5.64
N LEU A 216 -14.49 -20.80 5.68
CA LEU A 216 -14.69 -19.97 6.86
C LEU A 216 -15.26 -20.80 8.04
N ILE A 217 -16.23 -21.66 7.75
CA ILE A 217 -16.76 -22.59 8.73
C ILE A 217 -15.67 -23.53 9.24
N CYS A 218 -14.89 -24.11 8.33
CA CYS A 218 -13.84 -25.07 8.63
C CYS A 218 -12.72 -24.49 9.50
N LEU A 219 -12.19 -23.36 9.06
CA LEU A 219 -10.99 -22.77 9.66
C LEU A 219 -11.28 -21.92 10.90
N LYS A 220 -12.47 -21.32 10.96
CA LYS A 220 -12.86 -20.41 12.05
C LYS A 220 -13.90 -21.00 13.00
N GLY A 221 -14.54 -22.12 12.66
CA GLY A 221 -15.65 -22.69 13.43
C GLY A 221 -16.90 -21.80 13.44
N TYR A 222 -17.11 -20.99 12.42
CA TYR A 222 -18.26 -20.12 12.29
C TYR A 222 -19.56 -20.91 12.09
N SER A 223 -20.66 -20.34 12.54
CA SER A 223 -21.97 -20.76 12.04
C SER A 223 -22.12 -20.39 10.56
N ILE A 224 -23.03 -21.06 9.86
CA ILE A 224 -23.30 -20.76 8.45
C ILE A 224 -23.71 -19.30 8.22
N ASN A 225 -24.41 -18.69 9.19
CA ASN A 225 -24.83 -17.28 9.08
C ASN A 225 -23.65 -16.32 9.29
N GLU A 226 -22.72 -16.62 10.20
CA GLU A 226 -21.52 -15.81 10.40
C GLU A 226 -20.60 -15.88 9.17
N ALA A 227 -20.39 -17.08 8.62
CA ALA A 227 -19.60 -17.28 7.42
C ALA A 227 -20.21 -16.56 6.18
N LYS A 228 -21.52 -16.69 6.00
CA LYS A 228 -22.24 -15.95 4.95
C LYS A 228 -22.11 -14.44 5.12
N LYS A 229 -22.28 -13.95 6.36
CA LYS A 229 -22.14 -12.52 6.66
C LYS A 229 -20.75 -12.00 6.32
N GLU A 230 -19.68 -12.72 6.70
CA GLU A 230 -18.32 -12.31 6.36
C GLU A 230 -18.11 -12.29 4.85
N PHE A 231 -18.59 -13.31 4.14
CA PHE A 231 -18.50 -13.39 2.70
C PHE A 231 -19.23 -12.24 2.01
N ASP A 232 -20.49 -11.99 2.38
CA ASP A 232 -21.33 -10.94 1.77
C ASP A 232 -20.70 -9.56 2.02
N SER A 233 -20.25 -9.28 3.24
CA SER A 233 -19.56 -8.02 3.56
C SER A 233 -18.23 -7.88 2.80
N SER A 234 -17.55 -8.99 2.50
CA SER A 234 -16.33 -8.98 1.69
C SER A 234 -16.59 -8.56 0.24
N CYS A 235 -17.68 -9.05 -0.36
CA CYS A 235 -18.09 -8.63 -1.70
C CYS A 235 -18.50 -7.14 -1.71
N GLU A 236 -19.32 -6.71 -0.75
CA GLU A 236 -19.72 -5.31 -0.61
C GLU A 236 -18.50 -4.38 -0.48
N ARG A 237 -17.47 -4.84 0.22
CA ARG A 237 -16.22 -4.10 0.40
C ARG A 237 -15.48 -3.88 -0.91
N LEU A 238 -15.40 -4.90 -1.76
CA LEU A 238 -14.80 -4.78 -3.09
C LEU A 238 -15.59 -3.83 -3.98
N PHE A 239 -16.92 -3.92 -3.98
CA PHE A 239 -17.78 -2.97 -4.71
C PHE A 239 -17.58 -1.54 -4.25
N TYR A 240 -17.45 -1.31 -2.94
CA TYR A 240 -17.15 0.03 -2.41
C TYR A 240 -15.82 0.57 -2.96
N PHE A 241 -14.73 -0.18 -2.83
CA PHE A 241 -13.42 0.28 -3.31
C PHE A 241 -13.36 0.39 -4.84
N ALA A 242 -14.07 -0.46 -5.57
CA ALA A 242 -14.25 -0.32 -7.01
C ALA A 242 -14.89 1.05 -7.36
N SER A 243 -15.96 1.40 -6.66
CA SER A 243 -16.65 2.68 -6.86
C SER A 243 -15.79 3.89 -6.48
N MET A 244 -14.86 3.74 -5.53
CA MET A 244 -13.99 4.83 -5.06
C MET A 244 -12.72 5.01 -5.89
N SER A 245 -12.34 4.05 -6.73
CA SER A 245 -11.09 4.09 -7.50
C SER A 245 -10.93 5.34 -8.38
N ASP A 246 -12.04 5.86 -8.90
CA ASP A 246 -12.09 7.06 -9.76
C ASP A 246 -12.74 8.26 -9.08
N LYS A 247 -13.12 8.15 -7.80
CA LYS A 247 -13.82 9.19 -7.04
C LYS A 247 -13.09 9.63 -5.77
N PHE A 248 -12.01 8.96 -5.40
CA PHE A 248 -11.18 9.37 -4.28
C PHE A 248 -10.27 10.53 -4.70
N GLU A 249 -10.86 11.70 -4.85
CA GLU A 249 -10.25 12.90 -5.42
C GLU A 249 -9.29 13.61 -4.45
N GLY A 250 -8.46 14.50 -5.03
CA GLY A 250 -7.68 15.48 -4.29
C GLY A 250 -8.51 16.72 -3.90
N ALA A 251 -7.82 17.81 -3.64
CA ALA A 251 -8.43 19.09 -3.32
C ALA A 251 -7.80 20.22 -4.14
N ILE A 252 -8.53 21.31 -4.27
CA ILE A 252 -8.03 22.58 -4.80
C ILE A 252 -8.05 23.58 -3.65
N HIS A 253 -6.89 24.14 -3.31
CA HIS A 253 -6.78 25.20 -2.33
C HIS A 253 -6.66 26.56 -3.02
N ASN A 254 -7.27 27.57 -2.42
CA ASN A 254 -7.22 28.95 -2.86
C ASN A 254 -6.49 29.80 -1.79
N PRO A 255 -5.13 29.75 -1.77
CA PRO A 255 -4.36 30.52 -0.81
C PRO A 255 -4.53 32.02 -1.04
N PRO A 256 -4.16 32.88 -0.05
CA PRO A 256 -4.29 34.34 -0.17
C PRO A 256 -3.46 34.99 -1.28
N ILE A 257 -2.49 34.29 -1.80
CA ILE A 257 -1.69 34.70 -2.97
C ILE A 257 -2.46 34.44 -4.26
N ARG A 258 -2.17 35.23 -5.32
CA ARG A 258 -2.76 34.97 -6.66
C ARG A 258 -2.27 33.63 -7.21
N GLY A 259 -3.03 32.58 -7.05
CA GLY A 259 -2.64 31.23 -7.46
C GLY A 259 -3.63 30.16 -7.04
N LEU A 260 -3.40 28.97 -7.50
CA LEU A 260 -4.09 27.75 -7.08
C LEU A 260 -3.06 26.77 -6.52
N THR A 261 -3.48 25.95 -5.56
CA THR A 261 -2.71 24.79 -5.14
C THR A 261 -3.53 23.54 -5.34
N LEU A 262 -3.03 22.60 -6.13
CA LEU A 262 -3.65 21.31 -6.37
C LEU A 262 -3.07 20.31 -5.36
N ALA A 263 -3.88 19.81 -4.45
CA ALA A 263 -3.52 18.71 -3.56
C ALA A 263 -3.89 17.38 -4.22
N MET A 264 -2.94 16.74 -4.88
CA MET A 264 -3.14 15.49 -5.61
C MET A 264 -2.86 14.30 -4.70
N LYS A 265 -3.78 13.33 -4.70
CA LYS A 265 -3.55 12.03 -4.03
C LYS A 265 -2.77 11.12 -4.96
N GLU A 266 -1.66 10.60 -4.48
CA GLU A 266 -0.78 9.69 -5.20
C GLU A 266 -0.61 8.38 -4.44
N PRO A 267 -0.38 7.24 -5.13
CA PRO A 267 -0.03 5.99 -4.48
C PRO A 267 1.30 6.12 -3.72
N LEU A 268 1.45 5.33 -2.67
CA LEU A 268 2.72 5.22 -1.94
C LEU A 268 3.78 4.48 -2.73
N GLY A 269 3.40 3.33 -3.33
CA GLY A 269 4.34 2.47 -4.03
C GLY A 269 4.10 0.98 -3.79
N VAL A 270 5.14 0.28 -3.38
CA VAL A 270 5.08 -1.12 -2.96
C VAL A 270 4.72 -1.19 -1.48
N MET A 271 3.59 -1.78 -1.19
CA MET A 271 3.09 -1.91 0.18
C MET A 271 3.20 -3.35 0.67
N ALA A 272 3.64 -3.56 1.90
CA ALA A 272 3.58 -4.85 2.57
C ALA A 272 2.46 -4.83 3.63
N THR A 273 1.66 -5.89 3.66
CA THR A 273 0.56 -6.02 4.63
C THR A 273 0.71 -7.32 5.41
N ILE A 274 0.69 -7.22 6.73
CA ILE A 274 0.77 -8.36 7.64
C ILE A 274 -0.57 -8.47 8.37
N LEU A 275 -1.35 -9.49 8.02
CA LEU A 275 -2.67 -9.75 8.58
C LEU A 275 -2.61 -10.80 9.70
N ASN A 276 -3.58 -10.73 10.59
CA ASN A 276 -3.88 -11.78 11.56
C ASN A 276 -5.00 -12.71 11.05
N ASP A 277 -5.43 -13.64 11.91
CA ASP A 277 -6.50 -14.60 11.59
C ASP A 277 -7.92 -14.07 11.90
N ASP A 278 -8.11 -12.77 12.16
CA ASP A 278 -9.42 -12.19 12.45
C ASP A 278 -10.15 -11.79 11.17
N LEU A 279 -11.39 -12.30 10.99
CA LEU A 279 -12.19 -12.13 9.76
C LEU A 279 -11.33 -12.23 8.49
N PRO A 280 -10.74 -13.41 8.25
CA PRO A 280 -9.63 -13.57 7.31
C PRO A 280 -9.99 -13.23 5.86
N LEU A 281 -11.23 -13.40 5.44
CA LEU A 281 -11.65 -12.99 4.09
C LEU A 281 -11.94 -11.49 4.03
N LEU A 282 -12.70 -10.97 5.00
CA LEU A 282 -13.12 -9.56 5.00
C LEU A 282 -11.93 -8.62 5.22
N SER A 283 -11.03 -8.93 6.16
CA SER A 283 -9.83 -8.11 6.37
C SER A 283 -8.90 -8.13 5.14
N LEU A 284 -8.70 -9.30 4.56
CA LEU A 284 -7.88 -9.49 3.36
C LEU A 284 -8.42 -8.68 2.17
N LEU A 285 -9.72 -8.78 1.89
CA LEU A 285 -10.33 -8.09 0.75
C LEU A 285 -10.51 -6.58 0.99
N THR A 286 -10.65 -6.14 2.25
CA THR A 286 -10.58 -4.72 2.60
C THR A 286 -9.22 -4.13 2.25
N VAL A 287 -8.15 -4.81 2.63
CA VAL A 287 -6.77 -4.39 2.35
C VAL A 287 -6.47 -4.44 0.83
N ILE A 288 -6.80 -5.54 0.17
CA ILE A 288 -6.62 -5.67 -1.28
C ILE A 288 -7.37 -4.56 -2.01
N GLY A 289 -8.65 -4.37 -1.71
CA GLY A 289 -9.50 -3.41 -2.39
C GLY A 289 -8.99 -1.97 -2.23
N SER A 290 -8.66 -1.55 -1.02
CA SER A 290 -8.17 -0.18 -0.76
C SER A 290 -6.82 0.12 -1.40
N ILE A 291 -5.86 -0.79 -1.27
CA ILE A 291 -4.51 -0.63 -1.81
C ILE A 291 -4.52 -0.67 -3.34
N PHE A 292 -5.32 -1.56 -3.95
CA PHE A 292 -5.46 -1.64 -5.40
C PHE A 292 -6.22 -0.43 -5.96
N ALA A 293 -7.30 0.01 -5.32
CA ALA A 293 -8.07 1.18 -5.73
C ALA A 293 -7.22 2.45 -5.85
N THR A 294 -6.24 2.61 -4.97
CA THR A 294 -5.33 3.76 -4.95
C THR A 294 -4.09 3.60 -5.84
N GLY A 295 -3.93 2.45 -6.52
CA GLY A 295 -2.88 2.23 -7.52
C GLY A 295 -1.56 1.73 -6.98
N ASN A 296 -1.53 1.23 -5.75
CA ASN A 296 -0.36 0.58 -5.17
C ASN A 296 -0.26 -0.90 -5.58
N THR A 297 0.93 -1.46 -5.44
CA THR A 297 1.13 -2.91 -5.45
C THR A 297 1.19 -3.43 -4.02
N ASN A 298 0.71 -4.65 -3.77
CA ASN A 298 0.63 -5.20 -2.43
C ASN A 298 1.31 -6.56 -2.31
N ILE A 299 2.07 -6.73 -1.23
CA ILE A 299 2.68 -7.98 -0.78
C ILE A 299 2.00 -8.35 0.54
N ILE A 300 1.23 -9.42 0.53
CA ILE A 300 0.36 -9.78 1.65
C ILE A 300 0.87 -11.02 2.35
N ILE A 301 1.03 -10.91 3.66
CA ILE A 301 1.24 -12.04 4.56
C ILE A 301 -0.10 -12.30 5.27
N PRO A 302 -0.88 -13.30 4.83
CA PRO A 302 -2.16 -13.63 5.45
C PRO A 302 -1.98 -14.26 6.82
N GLY A 303 -3.04 -14.32 7.62
CA GLY A 303 -3.04 -15.04 8.89
C GLY A 303 -2.63 -16.51 8.69
N GLN A 304 -1.75 -17.02 9.56
CA GLN A 304 -1.14 -18.34 9.40
C GLN A 304 -2.19 -19.46 9.44
N LYS A 305 -3.16 -19.38 10.36
CA LYS A 305 -4.17 -20.43 10.56
C LYS A 305 -5.30 -20.40 9.54
N THR A 306 -5.38 -19.34 8.74
CA THR A 306 -6.46 -19.11 7.77
C THR A 306 -5.92 -18.88 6.36
N SER A 307 -4.65 -19.15 6.14
CA SER A 307 -3.95 -18.90 4.88
C SER A 307 -4.57 -19.61 3.65
N LEU A 308 -5.26 -20.72 3.83
CA LEU A 308 -5.97 -21.39 2.74
C LEU A 308 -7.05 -20.51 2.09
N ILE A 309 -7.68 -19.61 2.88
CA ILE A 309 -8.65 -18.64 2.33
C ILE A 309 -7.99 -17.73 1.31
N SER A 310 -6.78 -17.27 1.60
CA SER A 310 -6.03 -16.42 0.66
C SER A 310 -5.60 -17.15 -0.60
N THR A 311 -5.27 -18.46 -0.49
CA THR A 311 -4.84 -19.24 -1.66
C THR A 311 -5.99 -19.59 -2.60
N GLU A 312 -7.22 -19.68 -2.09
CA GLU A 312 -8.41 -19.88 -2.91
C GLU A 312 -8.80 -18.64 -3.73
N LEU A 313 -8.28 -17.47 -3.39
CA LEU A 313 -8.46 -16.25 -4.19
C LEU A 313 -7.64 -16.23 -5.49
N TYR A 314 -6.61 -17.08 -5.65
CA TYR A 314 -5.75 -17.03 -6.82
C TYR A 314 -6.51 -17.15 -8.13
N GLN A 315 -7.47 -18.08 -8.20
CA GLN A 315 -8.32 -18.24 -9.39
C GLN A 315 -9.26 -17.03 -9.61
N VAL A 316 -9.69 -16.38 -8.52
CA VAL A 316 -10.49 -15.16 -8.62
C VAL A 316 -9.65 -14.03 -9.21
N PHE A 317 -8.39 -13.89 -8.80
CA PHE A 317 -7.46 -12.90 -9.37
C PHE A 317 -7.21 -13.18 -10.87
N ASP A 318 -6.91 -14.43 -11.22
CA ASP A 318 -6.60 -14.83 -12.59
C ASP A 318 -7.80 -14.62 -13.55
N THR A 319 -9.04 -14.78 -13.04
CA THR A 319 -10.26 -14.59 -13.84
C THR A 319 -10.79 -13.16 -13.82
N SER A 320 -10.18 -12.27 -13.06
CA SER A 320 -10.62 -10.86 -12.89
C SER A 320 -9.66 -9.85 -13.50
N ASP A 321 -8.81 -10.28 -14.42
CA ASP A 321 -7.84 -9.46 -15.12
C ASP A 321 -6.89 -8.67 -14.18
N VAL A 322 -6.62 -9.19 -12.97
CA VAL A 322 -5.65 -8.57 -12.04
C VAL A 322 -4.26 -8.63 -12.68
N PRO A 323 -3.60 -7.49 -12.95
CA PRO A 323 -2.32 -7.51 -13.62
C PRO A 323 -1.22 -8.14 -12.77
N ASP A 324 -0.28 -8.77 -13.45
CA ASP A 324 0.87 -9.43 -12.84
C ASP A 324 1.58 -8.53 -11.83
N GLY A 325 1.73 -8.99 -10.59
CA GLY A 325 2.50 -8.34 -9.54
C GLY A 325 1.80 -7.20 -8.78
N TYR A 326 0.55 -6.83 -9.13
CA TYR A 326 -0.23 -5.89 -8.32
C TYR A 326 -0.67 -6.49 -6.99
N ILE A 327 -1.07 -7.75 -7.00
CA ILE A 327 -1.42 -8.51 -5.80
C ILE A 327 -0.45 -9.69 -5.70
N ASN A 328 0.22 -9.81 -4.54
CA ASN A 328 1.13 -10.92 -4.27
C ASN A 328 0.82 -11.49 -2.88
N ILE A 329 0.82 -12.80 -2.74
CA ILE A 329 0.53 -13.49 -1.48
C ILE A 329 1.69 -14.41 -1.12
N LEU A 330 2.28 -14.14 0.02
CA LEU A 330 3.36 -14.92 0.63
C LEU A 330 2.86 -15.58 1.90
N THR A 331 2.53 -16.85 1.83
CA THR A 331 2.18 -17.63 3.03
C THR A 331 3.44 -17.95 3.83
N ALA A 332 3.39 -17.75 5.15
CA ALA A 332 4.52 -17.97 6.05
C ALA A 332 4.02 -18.36 7.44
N LYS A 333 4.91 -18.89 8.28
CA LYS A 333 4.66 -18.92 9.71
C LYS A 333 4.67 -17.50 10.26
N GLN A 334 3.93 -17.29 11.34
CA GLN A 334 3.82 -15.99 11.98
C GLN A 334 5.22 -15.43 12.27
N ASN A 335 5.42 -14.15 11.97
CA ASN A 335 6.62 -13.34 12.27
C ASN A 335 7.88 -13.63 11.45
N GLU A 336 7.96 -14.72 10.71
CA GLU A 336 9.20 -15.12 10.01
C GLU A 336 9.68 -14.10 8.96
N LEU A 337 8.76 -13.33 8.39
CA LEU A 337 9.07 -12.37 7.32
C LEU A 337 9.09 -10.91 7.79
N ASN A 338 8.68 -10.62 9.04
CA ASN A 338 8.53 -9.25 9.53
C ASN A 338 9.81 -8.42 9.40
N SER A 339 10.94 -8.97 9.86
CA SER A 339 12.25 -8.31 9.75
C SER A 339 12.68 -8.14 8.29
N THR A 340 12.48 -9.17 7.45
CA THR A 340 12.85 -9.10 6.03
C THR A 340 12.05 -8.02 5.29
N LEU A 341 10.73 -7.93 5.54
CA LEU A 341 9.88 -6.92 4.91
C LEU A 341 10.22 -5.51 5.43
N SER A 342 10.41 -5.37 6.74
CA SER A 342 10.65 -4.05 7.36
C SER A 342 12.02 -3.46 7.04
N LEU A 343 13.03 -4.28 6.75
CA LEU A 343 14.35 -3.85 6.32
C LEU A 343 14.50 -3.68 4.81
N HIS A 344 13.51 -4.10 4.01
CA HIS A 344 13.65 -4.05 2.56
C HIS A 344 13.47 -2.63 2.02
N GLU A 345 14.50 -2.06 1.37
CA GLU A 345 14.53 -0.67 0.90
C GLU A 345 13.42 -0.32 -0.12
N ASN A 346 13.06 -1.26 -0.99
CA ASN A 346 12.06 -1.05 -2.03
C ASN A 346 10.62 -1.37 -1.56
N ILE A 347 10.37 -1.39 -0.25
CA ILE A 347 9.03 -1.35 0.33
C ILE A 347 8.80 0.06 0.86
N ASP A 348 7.74 0.71 0.38
CA ASP A 348 7.42 2.11 0.67
C ASP A 348 6.50 2.24 1.91
N ALA A 349 5.69 1.22 2.18
CA ALA A 349 4.81 1.21 3.35
C ALA A 349 4.58 -0.18 3.92
N ILE A 350 4.32 -0.24 5.23
CA ILE A 350 3.95 -1.47 5.93
C ILE A 350 2.67 -1.23 6.73
N TRP A 351 1.68 -2.09 6.51
CA TRP A 351 0.50 -2.19 7.34
C TRP A 351 0.58 -3.43 8.23
N TYR A 352 0.47 -3.24 9.52
CA TYR A 352 0.57 -4.32 10.50
C TYR A 352 -0.71 -4.45 11.31
N PHE A 353 -1.40 -5.57 11.16
CA PHE A 353 -2.64 -5.92 11.88
C PHE A 353 -2.42 -7.02 12.94
N GLY A 354 -1.16 -7.31 13.27
CA GLY A 354 -0.84 -8.22 14.36
C GLY A 354 -1.11 -7.61 15.74
N GLN A 355 -1.15 -8.46 16.77
CA GLN A 355 -1.45 -8.05 18.14
C GLN A 355 -0.21 -8.02 19.06
N ASN A 356 0.98 -8.31 18.51
CA ASN A 356 2.20 -8.40 19.29
C ASN A 356 2.97 -7.09 19.31
N ASN A 357 3.03 -6.44 20.46
CA ASN A 357 3.72 -5.15 20.63
C ASN A 357 5.24 -5.25 20.40
N SER A 358 5.88 -6.38 20.67
CA SER A 358 7.31 -6.58 20.41
C SER A 358 7.59 -6.56 18.91
N GLU A 359 6.79 -7.26 18.13
CA GLU A 359 6.89 -7.28 16.67
C GLU A 359 6.61 -5.92 16.07
N LYS A 360 5.55 -5.24 16.55
CA LYS A 360 5.24 -3.87 16.15
C LYS A 360 6.45 -2.95 16.36
N SER A 361 7.08 -3.00 17.52
CA SER A 361 8.26 -2.19 17.85
C SER A 361 9.47 -2.52 16.97
N GLU A 362 9.67 -3.80 16.63
CA GLU A 362 10.72 -4.23 15.71
C GLU A 362 10.49 -3.69 14.30
N ILE A 363 9.26 -3.84 13.77
CA ILE A 363 8.90 -3.35 12.44
C ILE A 363 9.08 -1.83 12.36
N ILE A 364 8.63 -1.07 13.36
CA ILE A 364 8.81 0.38 13.42
C ILE A 364 10.29 0.74 13.37
N ARG A 365 11.11 0.11 14.22
CA ARG A 365 12.56 0.36 14.28
C ARG A 365 13.23 0.09 12.94
N ASN A 366 12.93 -1.04 12.32
CA ASN A 366 13.51 -1.40 11.02
C ASN A 366 13.04 -0.45 9.90
N SER A 367 11.80 0.04 9.97
CA SER A 367 11.22 0.95 8.97
C SER A 367 11.88 2.33 8.96
N THR A 368 12.66 2.69 9.97
CA THR A 368 13.39 3.97 10.01
C THR A 368 14.55 4.03 9.01
N SER A 369 15.04 2.90 8.51
CA SER A 369 16.19 2.85 7.60
C SER A 369 15.99 3.64 6.30
N ASN A 370 14.77 3.64 5.77
CA ASN A 370 14.39 4.38 4.56
C ASN A 370 13.10 5.19 4.74
N LEU A 371 12.71 5.48 5.99
CA LEU A 371 11.51 6.23 6.38
C LEU A 371 10.22 5.70 5.72
N LYS A 372 10.09 4.37 5.57
CA LYS A 372 8.85 3.80 5.03
C LYS A 372 7.66 4.07 5.94
N ARG A 373 6.52 4.33 5.34
CA ARG A 373 5.30 4.63 6.08
C ARG A 373 4.80 3.40 6.82
N PHE A 374 4.74 3.47 8.13
CA PHE A 374 4.18 2.42 8.97
C PHE A 374 2.78 2.80 9.42
N TRP A 375 1.84 1.86 9.28
CA TRP A 375 0.51 2.00 9.83
C TRP A 375 0.09 0.74 10.60
N CYS A 376 -0.36 0.97 11.80
CA CYS A 376 -0.95 -0.04 12.66
C CYS A 376 -2.10 0.62 13.41
N PRO A 377 -3.33 0.15 13.28
CA PRO A 377 -4.45 0.69 14.03
C PRO A 377 -4.18 0.66 15.54
N LEU A 378 -4.58 1.71 16.24
CA LEU A 378 -4.32 1.84 17.68
C LEU A 378 -5.04 0.75 18.50
N GLU A 379 -6.23 0.37 18.04
CA GLU A 379 -7.08 -0.60 18.70
C GLU A 379 -6.91 -2.01 18.14
N GLN A 380 -6.82 -2.99 19.03
CA GLN A 380 -6.60 -4.40 18.67
C GLN A 380 -7.85 -5.09 18.09
N ASN A 381 -9.05 -4.53 18.34
CA ASN A 381 -10.32 -5.14 17.96
C ASN A 381 -11.07 -4.29 16.94
N ILE A 382 -10.56 -4.22 15.72
CA ILE A 382 -11.19 -3.50 14.61
C ILE A 382 -12.58 -4.07 14.31
N ASP A 383 -13.59 -3.22 14.22
CA ASP A 383 -14.89 -3.62 13.66
C ASP A 383 -14.86 -3.66 12.13
N TRP A 384 -14.31 -4.73 11.59
CA TRP A 384 -14.22 -4.94 10.13
C TRP A 384 -15.58 -4.92 9.42
N PHE A 385 -16.68 -5.11 10.14
CA PHE A 385 -18.02 -4.99 9.56
C PHE A 385 -18.53 -3.56 9.47
N SER A 386 -17.79 -2.59 9.98
CA SER A 386 -18.17 -1.20 9.87
C SER A 386 -18.23 -0.77 8.41
N ASN A 387 -19.39 -0.23 7.99
CA ASN A 387 -19.61 0.36 6.66
C ASN A 387 -19.63 1.89 6.73
N HIS A 388 -19.19 2.50 7.84
CA HIS A 388 -19.06 3.96 7.92
C HIS A 388 -18.00 4.44 6.94
N ASN A 389 -18.29 5.48 6.18
CA ASN A 389 -17.35 6.07 5.22
C ASN A 389 -16.02 6.42 5.88
N GLN A 390 -16.04 7.00 7.07
CA GLN A 390 -14.81 7.31 7.81
C GLN A 390 -13.90 6.09 8.02
N PHE A 391 -14.48 4.91 8.28
CA PHE A 391 -13.70 3.67 8.42
C PHE A 391 -13.04 3.28 7.09
N LEU A 392 -13.77 3.36 6.00
CA LEU A 392 -13.30 2.95 4.68
C LEU A 392 -12.33 3.97 4.08
N ASP A 393 -12.61 5.25 4.29
CA ASP A 393 -11.76 6.35 3.86
C ASP A 393 -10.41 6.34 4.56
N GLU A 394 -10.33 5.80 5.79
CA GLU A 394 -9.05 5.63 6.48
C GLU A 394 -8.09 4.71 5.71
N PHE A 395 -8.58 3.59 5.17
CA PHE A 395 -7.75 2.69 4.36
C PHE A 395 -7.28 3.37 3.06
N LEU A 396 -8.14 4.14 2.40
CA LEU A 396 -7.78 4.91 1.21
C LEU A 396 -6.75 6.01 1.55
N TYR A 397 -6.93 6.69 2.66
CA TYR A 397 -5.99 7.71 3.11
C TYR A 397 -4.62 7.11 3.47
N GLN A 398 -4.61 6.01 4.21
CA GLN A 398 -3.36 5.35 4.61
C GLN A 398 -2.59 4.72 3.43
N SER A 399 -3.26 4.46 2.31
CA SER A 399 -2.65 3.95 1.08
C SER A 399 -2.23 5.05 0.09
N THR A 400 -2.38 6.33 0.46
CA THR A 400 -2.04 7.46 -0.41
C THR A 400 -1.15 8.48 0.30
N GLN A 401 -0.48 9.30 -0.49
CA GLN A 401 0.24 10.49 -0.06
C GLN A 401 -0.22 11.69 -0.87
N ILE A 402 -0.05 12.89 -0.34
CA ILE A 402 -0.49 14.12 -0.99
C ILE A 402 0.70 14.87 -1.54
N LYS A 403 0.57 15.26 -2.81
CA LYS A 403 1.45 16.18 -3.52
C LYS A 403 0.74 17.51 -3.71
N ASN A 404 1.36 18.59 -3.27
CA ASN A 404 0.83 19.94 -3.44
C ASN A 404 1.55 20.64 -4.60
N ILE A 405 0.82 20.97 -5.68
CA ILE A 405 1.32 21.67 -6.86
C ILE A 405 0.81 23.10 -6.82
N TRP A 406 1.74 24.06 -6.69
CA TRP A 406 1.47 25.47 -6.63
C TRP A 406 1.56 26.09 -8.03
N ILE A 407 0.49 26.75 -8.45
CA ILE A 407 0.34 27.36 -9.77
C ILE A 407 -0.03 28.83 -9.55
N PRO A 408 0.95 29.71 -9.32
CA PRO A 408 0.68 31.14 -9.26
C PRO A 408 0.28 31.66 -10.65
N TYR A 409 -0.59 32.65 -10.68
CA TYR A 409 -1.05 33.32 -11.90
C TYR A 409 -1.23 34.83 -11.67
N GLY A 410 -1.08 35.57 -12.75
CA GLY A 410 -1.16 37.03 -12.73
C GLY A 410 0.13 37.69 -12.24
N GLU A 411 0.27 38.98 -12.56
CA GLU A 411 1.34 39.85 -12.05
C GLU A 411 1.09 40.25 -10.60
#